data_3d577eb41d1b1e60d8e9dc8ff9671606
#
_entry.id   3d577eb41d1b1e60d8e9dc8ff9671606
#
_cell.length_a   1.000
_cell.length_b   1.000
_cell.length_c   1.000
_cell.angle_alpha   90.00
_cell.angle_beta   90.00
_cell.angle_gamma   90.00
#
_symmetry.space_group_name_H-M   'P 1'
#
loop_
_entity.id
_entity.type
_entity.pdbx_description
1 polymer ?
#
loop_
_entity_poly.entity_id
_entity_poly.type
_entity_poly.pdbx_seq_one_letter_code
_entity_poly.pdbx_strand_id
1 'polypeptide(L)'
;MTINLLYFDGCPSWNTALTNLQAALKEEQLDYSINPIKVETDQEAATTKFLGSPSFQIDGKDFWPENRSAYSMNCRVYKTPNGLQGWPTVEMLRQKLINIRKDKVTAK
;
A
#
# COMPACT_ATOMS: atom_id res chain seq x y z
N MET A 1 -12.10 -6.50 6.91
CA MET A 1 -11.50 -5.34 6.22
C MET A 1 -10.54 -5.83 5.15
N THR A 2 -10.50 -5.17 4.03
CA THR A 2 -9.66 -5.57 2.90
C THR A 2 -8.65 -4.49 2.55
N ILE A 3 -7.40 -4.90 2.39
CA ILE A 3 -6.32 -4.03 1.94
C ILE A 3 -6.12 -4.27 0.45
N ASN A 4 -6.24 -3.23 -0.36
CA ASN A 4 -5.95 -3.33 -1.78
C ASN A 4 -4.47 -3.06 -1.98
N LEU A 5 -3.78 -4.01 -2.63
CA LEU A 5 -2.38 -3.88 -3.02
C LEU A 5 -2.35 -3.62 -4.52
N LEU A 6 -2.08 -2.38 -4.89
CA LEU A 6 -2.06 -1.97 -6.29
C LEU A 6 -0.64 -2.05 -6.83
N TYR A 7 -0.48 -2.67 -8.00
CA TYR A 7 0.83 -2.92 -8.59
C TYR A 7 0.74 -3.01 -10.10
N PHE A 8 1.89 -3.01 -10.76
CA PHE A 8 1.95 -3.39 -12.18
C PHE A 8 3.17 -4.30 -12.40
N ASP A 9 3.12 -5.10 -13.47
CA ASP A 9 4.11 -6.15 -13.70
C ASP A 9 5.53 -5.64 -13.95
N GLY A 10 5.66 -4.41 -14.44
CA GLY A 10 6.98 -3.84 -14.70
C GLY A 10 7.78 -3.50 -13.46
N CYS A 11 7.21 -3.65 -12.26
CA CYS A 11 7.89 -3.32 -11.02
C CYS A 11 7.95 -4.55 -10.11
N PRO A 12 9.10 -5.22 -9.99
CA PRO A 12 9.19 -6.46 -9.21
C PRO A 12 9.08 -6.27 -7.70
N SER A 13 9.17 -5.05 -7.22
CA SER A 13 9.15 -4.74 -5.79
C SER A 13 7.84 -5.12 -5.09
N TRP A 14 6.76 -5.33 -5.85
CA TRP A 14 5.47 -5.60 -5.23
C TRP A 14 5.43 -6.94 -4.49
N ASN A 15 6.23 -7.92 -4.92
CA ASN A 15 6.32 -9.21 -4.22
C ASN A 15 6.90 -9.05 -2.81
N THR A 16 7.95 -8.25 -2.68
CA THR A 16 8.54 -7.95 -1.38
C THR A 16 7.56 -7.18 -0.51
N ALA A 17 6.84 -6.24 -1.10
CA ALA A 17 5.82 -5.47 -0.39
C ALA A 17 4.71 -6.37 0.13
N LEU A 18 4.26 -7.33 -0.67
CA LEU A 18 3.23 -8.28 -0.26
C LEU A 18 3.72 -9.10 0.93
N THR A 19 4.93 -9.62 0.86
CA THR A 19 5.52 -10.40 1.95
C THR A 19 5.60 -9.58 3.24
N ASN A 20 6.03 -8.32 3.12
CA ASN A 20 6.13 -7.44 4.27
C ASN A 20 4.75 -7.12 4.87
N LEU A 21 3.75 -6.93 4.02
CA LEU A 21 2.38 -6.69 4.49
C LEU A 21 1.84 -7.91 5.23
N GLN A 22 2.06 -9.10 4.69
CA GLN A 22 1.63 -10.34 5.34
C GLN A 22 2.29 -10.48 6.72
N ALA A 23 3.58 -10.19 6.82
CA ALA A 23 4.29 -10.24 8.09
C ALA A 23 3.75 -9.22 9.09
N ALA A 24 3.46 -8.01 8.63
CA ALA A 24 2.91 -6.96 9.49
C ALA A 24 1.53 -7.34 10.04
N LEU A 25 0.68 -7.89 9.19
CA LEU A 25 -0.64 -8.35 9.61
C LEU A 25 -0.54 -9.45 10.65
N LYS A 26 0.38 -10.39 10.45
CA LYS A 26 0.58 -11.49 11.38
C LYS A 26 1.07 -10.98 12.74
N GLU A 27 2.02 -10.04 12.74
CA GLU A 27 2.55 -9.50 13.98
C GLU A 27 1.50 -8.70 14.76
N GLU A 28 0.61 -8.02 14.05
CA GLU A 28 -0.48 -7.25 14.70
C GLU A 28 -1.72 -8.11 14.95
N GLN A 29 -1.67 -9.39 14.61
CA GLN A 29 -2.78 -10.31 14.78
C GLN A 29 -4.07 -9.79 14.14
N LEU A 30 -3.94 -9.25 12.94
CA LEU A 30 -5.07 -8.72 12.17
C LEU A 30 -5.45 -9.68 11.06
N ASP A 31 -6.74 -9.98 10.99
CA ASP A 31 -7.30 -10.92 10.03
C ASP A 31 -7.85 -10.18 8.79
N TYR A 32 -7.09 -9.23 8.29
CA TYR A 32 -7.48 -8.48 7.10
C TYR A 32 -7.13 -9.26 5.84
N SER A 33 -8.02 -9.19 4.85
CA SER A 33 -7.77 -9.78 3.54
C SER A 33 -6.91 -8.86 2.70
N ILE A 34 -6.07 -9.43 1.84
CA ILE A 34 -5.27 -8.66 0.88
C ILE A 34 -5.83 -8.94 -0.50
N ASN A 35 -6.17 -7.88 -1.23
CA ASN A 35 -6.70 -7.97 -2.59
C ASN A 35 -5.68 -7.35 -3.56
N PRO A 36 -4.89 -8.16 -4.29
CA PRO A 36 -3.98 -7.61 -5.28
C PRO A 36 -4.76 -7.05 -6.47
N ILE A 37 -4.44 -5.83 -6.87
CA ILE A 37 -5.07 -5.18 -8.01
C ILE A 37 -3.98 -4.79 -9.00
N LYS A 38 -4.00 -5.39 -10.18
CA LYS A 38 -3.04 -5.09 -11.23
C LYS A 38 -3.52 -3.86 -12.00
N VAL A 39 -2.68 -2.84 -12.04
CA VAL A 39 -2.94 -1.63 -12.81
C VAL A 39 -2.25 -1.81 -14.16
N GLU A 40 -3.02 -1.75 -15.24
CA GLU A 40 -2.50 -2.07 -16.58
C GLU A 40 -2.41 -0.86 -17.52
N THR A 41 -3.13 0.22 -17.20
CA THR A 41 -3.16 1.41 -18.04
C THR A 41 -3.10 2.66 -17.19
N ASP A 42 -2.70 3.78 -17.81
CA ASP A 42 -2.72 5.08 -17.14
C ASP A 42 -4.14 5.50 -16.77
N GLN A 43 -5.12 5.07 -17.55
CA GLN A 43 -6.52 5.34 -17.23
C GLN A 43 -6.93 4.64 -15.94
N GLU A 44 -6.53 3.38 -15.76
CA GLU A 44 -6.78 2.66 -14.52
C GLU A 44 -6.04 3.29 -13.36
N ALA A 45 -4.81 3.78 -13.60
CA ALA A 45 -4.06 4.49 -12.57
C ALA A 45 -4.81 5.73 -12.10
N ALA A 46 -5.39 6.48 -13.01
CA ALA A 46 -6.19 7.66 -12.67
C ALA A 46 -7.45 7.29 -11.89
N THR A 47 -8.15 6.24 -12.32
CA THR A 47 -9.39 5.79 -11.69
C THR A 47 -9.16 5.33 -10.25
N THR A 48 -8.06 4.62 -10.00
CA THR A 48 -7.74 4.09 -8.67
C THR A 48 -6.92 5.05 -7.83
N LYS A 49 -6.52 6.19 -8.38
CA LYS A 49 -5.61 7.14 -7.74
C LYS A 49 -4.29 6.48 -7.36
N PHE A 50 -3.75 5.73 -8.29
CA PHE A 50 -2.54 4.92 -8.11
C PHE A 50 -1.31 5.80 -7.96
N LEU A 51 -0.62 5.69 -6.83
CA LEU A 51 0.55 6.51 -6.52
C LEU A 51 1.88 5.83 -6.87
N GLY A 52 1.82 4.71 -7.58
CA GLY A 52 2.98 3.94 -7.98
C GLY A 52 2.95 2.54 -7.40
N SER A 53 3.68 1.62 -8.01
CA SER A 53 3.72 0.22 -7.57
C SER A 53 4.87 0.03 -6.58
N PRO A 54 4.66 -0.58 -5.41
CA PRO A 54 3.37 -1.00 -4.86
C PRO A 54 2.67 0.11 -4.07
N SER A 55 1.35 0.13 -4.08
CA SER A 55 0.54 1.03 -3.26
C SER A 55 -0.45 0.22 -2.43
N PHE A 56 -0.79 0.74 -1.24
CA PHE A 56 -1.69 0.06 -0.31
C PHE A 56 -2.85 0.99 0.00
N GLN A 57 -4.07 0.48 -0.14
CA GLN A 57 -5.27 1.28 0.13
C GLN A 57 -6.26 0.49 0.99
N ILE A 58 -6.94 1.21 1.88
CA ILE A 58 -8.12 0.72 2.59
C ILE A 58 -9.23 1.74 2.39
N ASP A 59 -10.40 1.28 1.94
CA ASP A 59 -11.56 2.13 1.68
C ASP A 59 -11.22 3.28 0.72
N GLY A 60 -10.37 3.00 -0.28
CA GLY A 60 -9.97 3.98 -1.27
C GLY A 60 -8.91 4.97 -0.83
N LYS A 61 -8.39 4.83 0.39
CA LYS A 61 -7.38 5.74 0.95
C LYS A 61 -6.02 5.07 0.98
N ASP A 62 -5.04 5.72 0.38
CA ASP A 62 -3.67 5.22 0.41
C ASP A 62 -3.08 5.32 1.82
N PHE A 63 -2.24 4.37 2.18
CA PHE A 63 -1.56 4.37 3.48
C PHE A 63 -0.64 5.58 3.65
N TRP A 64 -0.04 6.04 2.55
CA TRP A 64 0.82 7.23 2.52
C TRP A 64 0.31 8.17 1.44
N PRO A 65 -0.76 8.94 1.74
CA PRO A 65 -1.40 9.76 0.72
C PRO A 65 -0.50 10.88 0.20
N GLU A 66 -0.64 11.19 -1.09
CA GLU A 66 0.07 12.27 -1.75
C GLU A 66 -0.92 13.06 -2.62
N ASN A 67 -0.67 14.34 -2.74
CA ASN A 67 -1.45 15.18 -3.66
C ASN A 67 -0.79 15.14 -5.03
N ARG A 68 -1.54 14.71 -6.04
CA ARG A 68 -1.05 14.67 -7.42
C ARG A 68 -2.12 15.18 -8.37
N SER A 69 -1.66 15.87 -9.41
CA SER A 69 -2.53 16.32 -10.48
C SER A 69 -2.72 15.26 -11.57
N ALA A 70 -1.84 14.25 -11.61
CA ALA A 70 -1.90 13.19 -12.61
C ALA A 70 -1.41 11.88 -12.00
N TYR A 71 -1.89 10.77 -12.56
CA TYR A 71 -1.52 9.42 -12.13
C TYR A 71 -1.03 8.63 -13.33
N SER A 72 -0.02 7.80 -13.12
CA SER A 72 0.54 6.98 -14.18
C SER A 72 1.14 5.70 -13.61
N MET A 73 1.54 4.79 -14.50
CA MET A 73 2.14 3.52 -14.10
C MET A 73 3.63 3.70 -13.80
N ASN A 74 3.93 4.05 -12.57
CA ASN A 74 5.30 4.28 -12.11
C ASN A 74 5.63 3.37 -10.95
N CYS A 75 6.93 3.10 -10.75
CA CYS A 75 7.40 2.50 -9.51
C CYS A 75 7.38 3.54 -8.41
N ARG A 76 6.96 3.13 -7.22
CA ARG A 76 6.92 4.00 -6.06
C ARG A 76 8.16 3.79 -5.21
N VAL A 77 8.70 4.87 -4.68
CA VAL A 77 9.85 4.82 -3.79
C VAL A 77 9.40 5.19 -2.39
N TYR A 78 9.82 4.39 -1.42
CA TYR A 78 9.49 4.60 -0.01
C TYR A 78 10.73 5.04 0.75
N LYS A 79 10.56 6.04 1.60
CA LYS A 79 11.64 6.51 2.47
C LYS A 79 11.64 5.65 3.72
N THR A 80 12.67 4.82 3.86
CA THR A 80 12.77 3.86 4.97
C THR A 80 13.99 4.18 5.84
N PRO A 81 14.07 3.59 7.05
CA PRO A 81 15.28 3.74 7.88
C PRO A 81 16.56 3.25 7.19
N ASN A 82 16.42 2.38 6.19
CA ASN A 82 17.56 1.85 5.43
C ASN A 82 17.80 2.61 4.12
N GLY A 83 17.19 3.79 3.96
CA GLY A 83 17.27 4.58 2.74
C GLY A 83 16.06 4.41 1.85
N LEU A 84 16.16 4.88 0.62
CA LEU A 84 15.06 4.79 -0.34
C LEU A 84 14.96 3.37 -0.89
N GLN A 85 13.77 2.79 -0.82
CA GLN A 85 13.51 1.42 -1.29
C GLN A 85 12.21 1.38 -2.06
N GLY A 86 12.05 0.34 -2.89
CA GLY A 86 10.83 0.14 -3.68
C GLY A 86 9.66 -0.42 -2.88
N TRP A 87 9.80 -0.58 -1.58
CA TRP A 87 8.76 -1.14 -0.70
C TRP A 87 8.90 -0.57 0.70
N PRO A 88 7.78 -0.48 1.46
CA PRO A 88 7.86 -0.11 2.87
C PRO A 88 8.34 -1.29 3.70
N THR A 89 8.95 -0.99 4.85
CA THR A 89 9.38 -2.03 5.78
C THR A 89 8.17 -2.62 6.52
N VAL A 90 8.37 -3.80 7.13
CA VAL A 90 7.35 -4.42 7.98
C VAL A 90 6.93 -3.46 9.08
N GLU A 91 7.87 -2.79 9.73
CA GLU A 91 7.57 -1.85 10.81
C GLU A 91 6.74 -0.66 10.33
N MET A 92 7.05 -0.12 9.16
CA MET A 92 6.27 0.98 8.58
C MET A 92 4.82 0.56 8.35
N LEU A 93 4.63 -0.65 7.83
CA LEU A 93 3.29 -1.19 7.61
C LEU A 93 2.57 -1.43 8.92
N ARG A 94 3.26 -1.97 9.93
CA ARG A 94 2.68 -2.17 11.25
C ARG A 94 2.16 -0.86 11.84
N GLN A 95 2.95 0.21 11.75
CA GLN A 95 2.54 1.51 12.29
C GLN A 95 1.29 2.03 11.58
N LYS A 96 1.20 1.87 10.28
CA LYS A 96 0.00 2.30 9.55
C LYS A 96 -1.21 1.46 9.93
N LEU A 97 -1.03 0.15 10.08
CA LEU A 97 -2.12 -0.74 10.51
C LEU A 97 -2.61 -0.40 11.91
N ILE A 98 -1.70 -0.11 12.83
CA ILE A 98 -2.06 0.30 14.19
C ILE A 98 -2.90 1.59 14.15
N ASN A 99 -2.48 2.57 13.37
CA ASN A 99 -3.20 3.83 13.25
C ASN A 99 -4.59 3.63 12.64
N ILE A 100 -4.69 2.80 11.62
CA ILE A 100 -5.97 2.51 10.97
C ILE A 100 -6.91 1.82 11.95
N ARG A 101 -6.41 0.86 12.71
CA ARG A 101 -7.20 0.14 13.70
C ARG A 101 -7.71 1.10 14.78
N LYS A 102 -6.86 2.01 15.26
CA LYS A 102 -7.27 3.02 16.25
C LYS A 102 -8.36 3.93 15.71
N ASP A 103 -8.22 4.38 14.46
CA ASP A 103 -9.22 5.23 13.84
C ASP A 103 -10.57 4.53 13.75
N LYS A 104 -10.58 3.24 13.41
CA LYS A 104 -11.83 2.47 13.35
C LYS A 104 -12.47 2.33 14.73
N VAL A 105 -11.67 2.17 15.77
CA VAL A 105 -12.19 2.07 17.14
C VAL A 105 -12.72 3.41 17.63
N THR A 106 -12.04 4.50 17.33
CA THR A 106 -12.43 5.85 17.79
C THR A 106 -13.53 6.47 16.96
N ALA A 107 -13.81 5.95 15.78
CA ALA A 107 -14.83 6.49 14.88
C ALA A 107 -16.26 6.12 15.28
N LYS A 108 -16.43 5.46 16.38
CA LYS A 108 -17.77 5.06 16.87
C LYS A 108 -18.55 6.22 17.42
#